data_7444257b15da0b1d3e994a1abc3b3bbb
#
_entry.id   7444257b15da0b1d3e994a1abc3b3bbb
#
_cell.length_a   1.000
_cell.length_b   1.000
_cell.length_c   1.000
_cell.angle_alpha   90.00
_cell.angle_beta   90.00
_cell.angle_gamma   90.00
#
_symmetry.space_group_name_H-M   'P 1'
#
loop_
_entity.id
_entity.type
_entity.pdbx_description
1 polymer ?
#
loop_
_entity_poly.entity_id
_entity_poly.type
_entity_poly.pdbx_seq_one_letter_code
_entity_poly.pdbx_strand_id
1 'polypeptide(L)'
;MSPANVPARRRALLLAGAVALASLGGCGIWPWSASKPPLPELPPVTAPANARVAWSLPLPGAGVGFQPVVAGGSLFAAARDGTVVRVDPASGRVQWRSNAGQPLITGVGSDGETVVVAGLDGSLIALDRDGRPKWSVQTGAEVVTVPSVALGLVLVRTSDNRVAAFETDTGKRRWTFQRQNPPLVLRQTSLIAMDTGSAYVGLPGGRLVSLSLETGAMHWEAAVAIPRGSNEIERIADVVGSPLLSGREICAATFQGRVGCFDASTGRARWARDLSSPSGLDLDASLVVVPDERGDVHAFSRSGASVWRQDKLRRRGLAAPLLMPRFVLLGDSTGLVHGLARDDGAIAARLTTDGSAIVASPVAASGLGVVQTSAGALYALGVD
;
A
#
# COMPACT_ATOMS: atom_id res chain seq x y z
N MET A 1 -76.88 -26.95 -47.81
CA MET A 1 -76.52 -25.95 -46.74
C MET A 1 -75.02 -25.90 -46.60
N SER A 2 -74.40 -24.82 -47.13
CA SER A 2 -72.95 -24.62 -47.28
C SER A 2 -72.31 -24.26 -45.94
N PRO A 3 -71.07 -24.71 -45.67
CA PRO A 3 -70.28 -24.15 -44.59
C PRO A 3 -69.54 -22.86 -44.99
N ALA A 4 -69.55 -21.91 -44.13
CA ALA A 4 -69.09 -20.55 -44.32
C ALA A 4 -67.57 -20.45 -44.41
N ASN A 5 -67.13 -19.64 -45.37
CA ASN A 5 -65.75 -19.18 -45.58
C ASN A 5 -65.27 -18.34 -44.40
N VAL A 6 -64.17 -18.74 -43.76
CA VAL A 6 -63.44 -17.91 -42.81
C VAL A 6 -62.34 -17.15 -43.57
N PRO A 7 -62.26 -15.84 -43.48
CA PRO A 7 -61.38 -15.06 -44.35
C PRO A 7 -59.89 -15.22 -43.96
N ALA A 8 -59.06 -15.38 -44.97
CA ALA A 8 -57.61 -15.58 -44.96
C ALA A 8 -56.79 -14.49 -44.20
N ARG A 9 -57.42 -13.38 -43.80
CA ARG A 9 -56.76 -12.27 -43.09
C ARG A 9 -56.36 -12.56 -41.60
N ARG A 10 -56.97 -13.60 -40.97
CA ARG A 10 -56.59 -13.95 -39.56
C ARG A 10 -55.36 -14.83 -39.49
N ARG A 11 -54.99 -15.54 -40.56
CA ARG A 11 -53.76 -16.37 -40.56
C ARG A 11 -52.47 -15.58 -40.80
N ALA A 12 -52.55 -14.43 -41.48
CA ALA A 12 -51.40 -13.56 -41.72
C ALA A 12 -50.98 -12.78 -40.48
N LEU A 13 -51.90 -12.44 -39.55
CA LEU A 13 -51.62 -11.73 -38.31
C LEU A 13 -50.98 -12.62 -37.23
N LEU A 14 -51.20 -13.93 -37.25
CA LEU A 14 -50.58 -14.87 -36.30
C LEU A 14 -49.15 -15.25 -36.72
N LEU A 15 -48.81 -15.21 -37.98
CA LEU A 15 -47.44 -15.42 -38.46
C LEU A 15 -46.55 -14.16 -38.28
N ALA A 16 -47.11 -12.97 -38.39
CA ALA A 16 -46.37 -11.72 -38.13
C ALA A 16 -46.05 -11.52 -36.61
N GLY A 17 -46.90 -12.01 -35.73
CA GLY A 17 -46.64 -11.98 -34.27
C GLY A 17 -45.55 -12.92 -33.77
N ALA A 18 -45.38 -14.09 -34.46
CA ALA A 18 -44.35 -15.06 -34.09
C ALA A 18 -42.93 -14.65 -34.54
N VAL A 19 -42.82 -13.87 -35.64
CA VAL A 19 -41.52 -13.33 -36.11
C VAL A 19 -41.06 -12.13 -35.28
N ALA A 20 -41.98 -11.31 -34.75
CA ALA A 20 -41.65 -10.17 -33.89
C ALA A 20 -41.19 -10.56 -32.46
N LEU A 21 -41.58 -11.72 -31.95
CA LEU A 21 -41.11 -12.22 -30.65
C LEU A 21 -39.74 -12.93 -30.71
N ALA A 22 -39.29 -13.36 -31.87
CA ALA A 22 -37.96 -13.97 -32.06
C ALA A 22 -36.82 -12.94 -32.12
N SER A 23 -37.13 -11.65 -32.36
CA SER A 23 -36.12 -10.58 -32.45
C SER A 23 -35.82 -9.87 -31.09
N LEU A 24 -36.56 -10.18 -30.00
CA LEU A 24 -36.33 -9.62 -28.66
C LEU A 24 -35.53 -10.55 -27.72
N GLY A 25 -35.13 -11.73 -28.18
CA GLY A 25 -34.30 -12.67 -27.46
C GLY A 25 -32.79 -12.51 -27.67
N GLY A 26 -32.33 -11.45 -28.34
CA GLY A 26 -30.95 -11.24 -28.76
C GLY A 26 -30.08 -10.34 -27.87
N CYS A 27 -30.49 -10.03 -26.66
CA CYS A 27 -29.68 -9.24 -25.73
C CYS A 27 -29.26 -10.05 -24.54
N GLY A 28 -28.39 -11.03 -24.73
CA GLY A 28 -28.00 -11.78 -23.55
C GLY A 28 -26.94 -12.87 -23.73
N ILE A 29 -26.02 -12.74 -24.63
CA ILE A 29 -24.75 -13.48 -24.55
C ILE A 29 -23.73 -12.68 -25.37
N TRP A 30 -23.31 -11.54 -24.83
CA TRP A 30 -22.04 -10.99 -25.26
C TRP A 30 -20.96 -11.54 -24.33
N PRO A 31 -19.98 -12.28 -24.84
CA PRO A 31 -18.90 -12.83 -24.02
C PRO A 31 -17.86 -11.75 -23.69
N TRP A 32 -18.29 -10.69 -23.00
CA TRP A 32 -17.39 -9.64 -22.51
C TRP A 32 -17.22 -9.71 -20.99
N SER A 33 -17.34 -10.88 -20.39
CA SER A 33 -16.51 -11.21 -19.26
C SER A 33 -15.14 -11.62 -19.83
N ALA A 34 -14.37 -10.64 -20.28
CA ALA A 34 -12.97 -10.89 -20.58
C ALA A 34 -12.32 -11.35 -19.26
N SER A 35 -12.29 -12.68 -19.05
CA SER A 35 -11.52 -13.26 -17.96
C SER A 35 -10.11 -12.69 -18.09
N LYS A 36 -9.61 -12.05 -17.02
CA LYS A 36 -8.24 -11.53 -17.02
C LYS A 36 -7.34 -12.66 -17.55
N PRO A 37 -6.45 -12.38 -18.51
CA PRO A 37 -5.56 -13.41 -19.01
C PRO A 37 -4.85 -14.08 -17.83
N PRO A 38 -4.61 -15.38 -17.84
CA PRO A 38 -3.94 -16.08 -16.77
C PRO A 38 -2.60 -15.42 -16.46
N LEU A 39 -2.18 -15.47 -15.18
CA LEU A 39 -0.88 -14.96 -14.79
C LEU A 39 0.23 -15.76 -15.51
N PRO A 40 1.34 -15.11 -15.89
CA PRO A 40 2.48 -15.81 -16.43
C PRO A 40 2.96 -16.89 -15.46
N GLU A 41 3.39 -18.02 -16.01
CA GLU A 41 4.02 -19.08 -15.21
C GLU A 41 5.31 -18.54 -14.57
N LEU A 42 5.50 -18.88 -13.30
CA LEU A 42 6.70 -18.48 -12.58
C LEU A 42 7.87 -19.39 -12.95
N PRO A 43 9.05 -18.83 -13.24
CA PRO A 43 10.23 -19.65 -13.47
C PRO A 43 10.57 -20.48 -12.23
N PRO A 44 11.22 -21.64 -12.40
CA PRO A 44 11.73 -22.38 -11.27
C PRO A 44 12.78 -21.56 -10.51
N VAL A 45 12.92 -21.82 -9.21
CA VAL A 45 14.01 -21.27 -8.40
C VAL A 45 15.25 -22.12 -8.66
N THR A 46 16.21 -21.59 -9.39
CA THR A 46 17.39 -22.37 -9.87
C THR A 46 18.53 -22.43 -8.86
N ALA A 47 18.64 -21.45 -7.97
CA ALA A 47 19.64 -21.42 -6.87
C ALA A 47 18.90 -21.09 -5.57
N PRO A 48 18.20 -22.09 -4.97
CA PRO A 48 17.33 -21.84 -3.84
C PRO A 48 18.13 -21.44 -2.60
N ALA A 49 17.77 -20.29 -2.02
CA ALA A 49 18.13 -19.94 -0.67
C ALA A 49 17.33 -20.81 0.33
N ASN A 50 17.84 -20.96 1.54
CA ASN A 50 17.10 -21.62 2.61
C ASN A 50 15.97 -20.67 3.08
N ALA A 51 14.77 -20.91 2.58
CA ALA A 51 13.61 -20.07 2.85
C ALA A 51 12.57 -20.85 3.66
N ARG A 52 12.06 -20.23 4.73
CA ARG A 52 11.07 -20.84 5.61
C ARG A 52 10.09 -19.82 6.18
N VAL A 53 8.90 -20.28 6.52
CA VAL A 53 8.01 -19.58 7.43
C VAL A 53 8.46 -19.88 8.85
N ALA A 54 8.97 -18.87 9.57
CA ALA A 54 9.42 -19.01 10.95
C ALA A 54 8.22 -19.14 11.91
N TRP A 55 7.22 -18.31 11.70
CA TRP A 55 5.94 -18.37 12.41
C TRP A 55 4.83 -17.69 11.60
N SER A 56 3.58 -18.01 11.94
CA SER A 56 2.39 -17.33 11.43
C SER A 56 1.40 -17.06 12.54
N LEU A 57 0.64 -15.97 12.40
CA LEU A 57 -0.39 -15.57 13.36
C LEU A 57 -1.66 -15.17 12.59
N PRO A 58 -2.77 -15.92 12.73
CA PRO A 58 -4.03 -15.56 12.12
C PRO A 58 -4.63 -14.33 12.82
N LEU A 59 -5.00 -13.33 12.02
CA LEU A 59 -5.79 -12.17 12.42
C LEU A 59 -7.00 -12.07 11.50
N PRO A 60 -8.07 -11.39 11.92
CA PRO A 60 -9.18 -11.04 11.03
C PRO A 60 -8.71 -10.21 9.84
N GLY A 61 -9.53 -10.14 8.78
CA GLY A 61 -9.17 -9.46 7.53
C GLY A 61 -8.64 -8.04 7.72
N ALA A 62 -7.55 -7.72 7.04
CA ALA A 62 -6.93 -6.40 7.04
C ALA A 62 -7.32 -5.61 5.79
N GLY A 63 -6.81 -5.97 4.63
CA GLY A 63 -7.01 -5.22 3.39
C GLY A 63 -6.00 -4.09 3.20
N VAL A 64 -6.26 -3.23 2.23
CA VAL A 64 -5.45 -2.03 1.96
C VAL A 64 -5.54 -1.08 3.14
N GLY A 65 -4.43 -0.52 3.57
CA GLY A 65 -4.37 0.42 4.69
C GLY A 65 -3.80 -0.13 5.98
N PHE A 66 -3.66 -1.45 6.08
CA PHE A 66 -3.07 -2.09 7.25
C PHE A 66 -1.64 -2.51 6.95
N GLN A 67 -0.73 -2.04 7.76
CA GLN A 67 0.69 -2.35 7.68
C GLN A 67 1.20 -2.65 9.10
N PRO A 68 1.90 -3.76 9.32
CA PRO A 68 2.55 -3.99 10.61
C PRO A 68 3.67 -2.98 10.83
N VAL A 69 3.97 -2.68 12.08
CA VAL A 69 5.08 -1.81 12.48
C VAL A 69 5.92 -2.46 13.57
N VAL A 70 7.22 -2.22 13.52
CA VAL A 70 8.16 -2.64 14.56
C VAL A 70 8.62 -1.42 15.34
N ALA A 71 8.36 -1.42 16.63
CA ALA A 71 8.75 -0.34 17.53
C ALA A 71 9.01 -0.88 18.95
N GLY A 72 9.97 -0.33 19.68
CA GLY A 72 10.27 -0.75 21.05
C GLY A 72 10.57 -2.26 21.19
N GLY A 73 11.17 -2.89 20.17
CA GLY A 73 11.46 -4.32 20.16
C GLY A 73 10.25 -5.25 19.99
N SER A 74 9.08 -4.71 19.67
CA SER A 74 7.83 -5.46 19.46
C SER A 74 7.27 -5.21 18.07
N LEU A 75 6.50 -6.17 17.57
CA LEU A 75 5.71 -6.05 16.35
C LEU A 75 4.27 -5.70 16.74
N PHE A 76 3.71 -4.70 16.07
CA PHE A 76 2.30 -4.32 16.20
C PHE A 76 1.59 -4.55 14.88
N ALA A 77 0.35 -5.02 14.94
CA ALA A 77 -0.53 -5.17 13.79
C ALA A 77 -1.97 -4.90 14.17
N ALA A 78 -2.77 -4.53 13.17
CA ALA A 78 -4.19 -4.29 13.34
C ALA A 78 -4.99 -4.97 12.25
N ALA A 79 -6.29 -5.15 12.52
CA ALA A 79 -7.26 -5.73 11.60
C ALA A 79 -8.51 -4.86 11.51
N ARG A 80 -9.28 -5.04 10.44
CA ARG A 80 -10.45 -4.20 10.11
C ARG A 80 -11.55 -4.25 11.16
N ASP A 81 -11.68 -5.35 11.90
CA ASP A 81 -12.71 -5.53 12.93
C ASP A 81 -12.45 -4.77 14.25
N GLY A 82 -11.34 -4.02 14.33
CA GLY A 82 -10.92 -3.32 15.53
C GLY A 82 -9.82 -4.04 16.31
N THR A 83 -9.46 -5.25 15.94
CA THR A 83 -8.39 -6.00 16.62
C THR A 83 -7.05 -5.29 16.45
N VAL A 84 -6.33 -5.11 17.56
CA VAL A 84 -4.94 -4.63 17.61
C VAL A 84 -4.12 -5.61 18.44
N VAL A 85 -2.94 -5.97 17.98
CA VAL A 85 -2.07 -6.93 18.67
C VAL A 85 -0.66 -6.40 18.83
N ARG A 86 -0.03 -6.76 19.93
CA ARG A 86 1.43 -6.68 20.16
C ARG A 86 1.98 -8.09 20.18
N VAL A 87 3.03 -8.31 19.41
CA VAL A 87 3.59 -9.62 19.14
C VAL A 87 5.09 -9.59 19.38
N ASP A 88 5.63 -10.64 19.97
CA ASP A 88 7.07 -10.87 19.98
C ASP A 88 7.54 -11.22 18.57
N PRO A 89 8.41 -10.40 17.95
CA PRO A 89 8.74 -10.57 16.54
C PRO A 89 9.58 -11.82 16.21
N ALA A 90 10.29 -12.36 17.21
CA ALA A 90 11.13 -13.55 17.00
C ALA A 90 10.31 -14.84 17.03
N SER A 91 9.27 -14.92 17.86
CA SER A 91 8.49 -16.13 18.11
C SER A 91 7.05 -16.09 17.60
N GLY A 92 6.52 -14.92 17.23
CA GLY A 92 5.10 -14.76 16.87
C GLY A 92 4.14 -14.82 18.06
N ARG A 93 4.65 -14.90 19.30
CA ARG A 93 3.83 -14.97 20.50
C ARG A 93 3.13 -13.64 20.75
N VAL A 94 1.79 -13.68 20.87
CA VAL A 94 0.98 -12.54 21.21
C VAL A 94 1.25 -12.14 22.66
N GLN A 95 1.71 -10.90 22.87
CA GLN A 95 1.95 -10.32 24.19
C GLN A 95 0.65 -9.75 24.77
N TRP A 96 -0.13 -9.07 23.93
CA TRP A 96 -1.51 -8.67 24.23
C TRP A 96 -2.35 -8.55 22.95
N ARG A 97 -3.65 -8.65 23.12
CA ARG A 97 -4.67 -8.39 22.11
C ARG A 97 -5.70 -7.43 22.70
N SER A 98 -5.97 -6.35 21.97
CA SER A 98 -6.97 -5.34 22.32
C SER A 98 -7.96 -5.16 21.19
N ASN A 99 -9.06 -4.47 21.48
CA ASN A 99 -10.04 -4.06 20.47
C ASN A 99 -10.24 -2.55 20.56
N ALA A 100 -10.19 -1.87 19.43
CA ALA A 100 -10.36 -0.42 19.33
C ALA A 100 -11.81 0.05 19.54
N GLY A 101 -12.76 -0.89 19.72
CA GLY A 101 -14.17 -0.61 19.97
C GLY A 101 -14.99 -0.30 18.72
N GLN A 102 -14.36 -0.28 17.54
CA GLN A 102 -15.01 -0.02 16.26
C GLN A 102 -14.20 -0.56 15.09
N PRO A 103 -14.81 -0.68 13.89
CA PRO A 103 -14.08 -1.05 12.68
C PRO A 103 -13.02 -0.01 12.31
N LEU A 104 -11.86 -0.50 11.85
CA LEU A 104 -10.72 0.32 11.46
C LEU A 104 -10.63 0.44 9.93
N ILE A 105 -10.05 1.56 9.48
CA ILE A 105 -9.74 1.82 8.08
C ILE A 105 -8.24 1.68 7.80
N THR A 106 -7.40 2.05 8.76
CA THR A 106 -5.94 1.98 8.62
C THR A 106 -5.25 1.82 9.99
N GLY A 107 -4.07 1.29 9.97
CA GLY A 107 -3.20 1.10 11.12
C GLY A 107 -2.11 0.08 10.79
N VAL A 108 -1.13 -0.06 11.61
CA VAL A 108 -0.93 0.48 12.95
C VAL A 108 0.29 1.41 12.94
N GLY A 109 0.25 2.50 13.70
CA GLY A 109 1.43 3.31 14.02
C GLY A 109 1.83 3.09 15.47
N SER A 110 3.13 3.08 15.76
CA SER A 110 3.62 2.97 17.15
C SER A 110 5.05 3.48 17.28
N ASP A 111 5.37 4.06 18.42
CA ASP A 111 6.73 4.35 18.89
C ASP A 111 7.21 3.34 19.97
N GLY A 112 6.39 2.33 20.27
CA GLY A 112 6.62 1.33 21.31
C GLY A 112 5.90 1.62 22.62
N GLU A 113 5.54 2.87 22.90
CA GLU A 113 4.80 3.32 24.10
C GLU A 113 3.35 3.67 23.79
N THR A 114 3.09 4.26 22.61
CA THR A 114 1.75 4.58 22.14
C THR A 114 1.47 3.84 20.84
N VAL A 115 0.31 3.24 20.73
CA VAL A 115 -0.16 2.52 19.54
C VAL A 115 -1.38 3.24 18.99
N VAL A 116 -1.36 3.62 17.71
CA VAL A 116 -2.42 4.43 17.10
C VAL A 116 -3.00 3.73 15.89
N VAL A 117 -4.32 3.70 15.81
CA VAL A 117 -5.09 3.22 14.68
C VAL A 117 -6.14 4.25 14.27
N ALA A 118 -6.67 4.14 13.06
CA ALA A 118 -7.73 5.03 12.61
C ALA A 118 -9.04 4.26 12.35
N GLY A 119 -10.12 4.76 12.90
CA GLY A 119 -11.47 4.27 12.74
C GLY A 119 -12.07 4.64 11.39
N LEU A 120 -13.07 3.87 10.98
CA LEU A 120 -13.80 4.10 9.74
C LEU A 120 -14.59 5.43 9.75
N ASP A 121 -14.89 5.93 10.94
CA ASP A 121 -15.58 7.22 11.19
C ASP A 121 -14.64 8.44 11.15
N GLY A 122 -13.37 8.26 10.83
CA GLY A 122 -12.35 9.30 10.82
C GLY A 122 -11.78 9.62 12.21
N SER A 123 -11.99 8.77 13.22
CA SER A 123 -11.35 8.91 14.52
C SER A 123 -9.91 8.38 14.49
N LEU A 124 -9.03 8.98 15.29
CA LEU A 124 -7.78 8.39 15.75
C LEU A 124 -8.00 7.82 17.15
N ILE A 125 -7.56 6.59 17.34
CA ILE A 125 -7.68 5.84 18.58
C ILE A 125 -6.28 5.46 19.02
N ALA A 126 -5.88 5.89 20.22
CA ALA A 126 -4.60 5.54 20.81
C ALA A 126 -4.79 4.54 21.96
N LEU A 127 -3.90 3.59 22.00
CA LEU A 127 -3.71 2.65 23.09
C LEU A 127 -2.34 2.90 23.73
N ASP A 128 -2.21 2.58 25.01
CA ASP A 128 -0.92 2.57 25.70
C ASP A 128 -0.09 1.31 25.33
N ARG A 129 1.11 1.21 25.85
CA ARG A 129 2.03 0.07 25.64
C ARG A 129 1.46 -1.29 26.06
N ASP A 130 0.46 -1.29 26.94
CA ASP A 130 -0.20 -2.49 27.45
C ASP A 130 -1.51 -2.81 26.70
N GLY A 131 -1.84 -2.02 25.66
CA GLY A 131 -3.04 -2.19 24.85
C GLY A 131 -4.31 -1.62 25.46
N ARG A 132 -4.21 -0.76 26.51
CA ARG A 132 -5.36 -0.10 27.14
C ARG A 132 -5.68 1.20 26.41
N PRO A 133 -6.98 1.59 26.30
CA PRO A 133 -7.36 2.87 25.72
C PRO A 133 -6.66 4.05 26.40
N LYS A 134 -6.07 4.95 25.59
CA LYS A 134 -5.36 6.16 26.05
C LYS A 134 -6.18 7.42 25.74
N TRP A 135 -6.54 7.62 24.49
CA TRP A 135 -7.39 8.70 24.01
C TRP A 135 -8.02 8.36 22.65
N SER A 136 -9.08 9.09 22.30
CA SER A 136 -9.68 9.07 20.97
C SER A 136 -10.06 10.48 20.55
N VAL A 137 -9.78 10.85 19.30
CA VAL A 137 -10.07 12.19 18.74
C VAL A 137 -10.54 12.09 17.30
N GLN A 138 -11.41 13.02 16.90
CA GLN A 138 -11.91 13.15 15.53
C GLN A 138 -10.95 13.98 14.67
N THR A 139 -10.60 13.47 13.49
CA THR A 139 -9.78 14.22 12.51
C THR A 139 -10.60 15.13 11.61
N GLY A 140 -11.90 14.88 11.51
CA GLY A 140 -12.84 15.63 10.67
C GLY A 140 -12.96 15.15 9.24
N ALA A 141 -12.17 14.15 8.82
CA ALA A 141 -12.26 13.46 7.54
C ALA A 141 -11.63 12.06 7.66
N GLU A 142 -11.83 11.19 6.67
CA GLU A 142 -11.24 9.86 6.65
C GLU A 142 -9.71 9.92 6.64
N VAL A 143 -9.07 9.14 7.49
CA VAL A 143 -7.59 9.00 7.53
C VAL A 143 -7.16 8.06 6.41
N VAL A 144 -6.27 8.52 5.53
CA VAL A 144 -5.80 7.76 4.38
C VAL A 144 -4.34 7.28 4.50
N THR A 145 -3.61 7.74 5.52
CA THR A 145 -2.25 7.23 5.82
C THR A 145 -2.28 6.30 7.02
N VAL A 146 -1.33 5.39 7.10
CA VAL A 146 -1.03 4.75 8.37
C VAL A 146 -0.55 5.83 9.34
N PRO A 147 -1.06 5.91 10.58
CA PRO A 147 -0.57 6.89 11.55
C PRO A 147 0.95 6.74 11.76
N SER A 148 1.69 7.82 11.59
CA SER A 148 3.14 7.83 11.85
C SER A 148 3.36 8.36 13.27
N VAL A 149 3.91 7.52 14.15
CA VAL A 149 4.07 7.82 15.58
C VAL A 149 5.55 7.89 15.91
N ALA A 150 6.05 9.06 16.24
CA ALA A 150 7.42 9.28 16.68
C ALA A 150 7.58 10.69 17.31
N LEU A 151 8.65 10.89 18.07
CA LEU A 151 9.05 12.21 18.58
C LEU A 151 7.94 12.95 19.35
N GLY A 152 7.08 12.22 20.07
CA GLY A 152 5.97 12.79 20.83
C GLY A 152 4.77 13.22 19.96
N LEU A 153 4.75 12.87 18.68
CA LEU A 153 3.70 13.24 17.74
C LEU A 153 3.11 12.03 17.02
N VAL A 154 1.84 12.17 16.67
CA VAL A 154 1.11 11.31 15.74
C VAL A 154 0.79 12.17 14.51
N LEU A 155 1.29 11.77 13.34
CA LEU A 155 1.01 12.44 12.09
C LEU A 155 0.11 11.57 11.21
N VAL A 156 -0.90 12.20 10.64
CA VAL A 156 -1.81 11.57 9.67
C VAL A 156 -2.13 12.52 8.52
N ARG A 157 -2.47 11.95 7.36
CA ARG A 157 -3.09 12.65 6.26
C ARG A 157 -4.53 12.15 6.07
N THR A 158 -5.44 13.06 5.82
CA THR A 158 -6.86 12.78 5.60
C THR A 158 -7.23 12.89 4.11
N SER A 159 -8.39 12.36 3.75
CA SER A 159 -8.89 12.29 2.36
C SER A 159 -9.11 13.67 1.71
N ASP A 160 -9.29 14.71 2.49
CA ASP A 160 -9.32 16.11 2.04
C ASP A 160 -7.93 16.74 1.90
N ASN A 161 -6.87 15.92 1.89
CA ASN A 161 -5.46 16.29 1.76
C ASN A 161 -4.95 17.22 2.87
N ARG A 162 -5.48 17.05 4.06
CA ARG A 162 -5.01 17.72 5.27
C ARG A 162 -4.00 16.82 5.98
N VAL A 163 -2.85 17.36 6.34
CA VAL A 163 -1.87 16.73 7.24
C VAL A 163 -2.03 17.33 8.62
N ALA A 164 -2.23 16.51 9.62
CA ALA A 164 -2.41 16.95 11.00
C ALA A 164 -1.47 16.23 11.95
N ALA A 165 -0.97 16.97 12.94
CA ALA A 165 -0.15 16.46 14.02
C ALA A 165 -0.94 16.51 15.33
N PHE A 166 -0.84 15.43 16.09
CA PHE A 166 -1.44 15.28 17.41
C PHE A 166 -0.37 14.87 18.42
N GLU A 167 -0.52 15.26 19.66
CA GLU A 167 0.35 14.84 20.75
C GLU A 167 0.12 13.37 21.08
N THR A 168 1.17 12.57 21.21
CA THR A 168 1.06 11.14 21.57
C THR A 168 0.40 10.92 22.92
N ASP A 169 0.54 11.86 23.87
CA ASP A 169 0.06 11.67 25.23
C ASP A 169 -1.40 12.03 25.41
N THR A 170 -1.87 13.07 24.73
CA THR A 170 -3.17 13.67 24.97
C THR A 170 -4.14 13.56 23.80
N GLY A 171 -3.63 13.30 22.58
CA GLY A 171 -4.40 13.39 21.33
C GLY A 171 -4.74 14.84 20.95
N LYS A 172 -4.18 15.84 21.67
CA LYS A 172 -4.41 17.25 21.33
C LYS A 172 -3.77 17.60 20.00
N ARG A 173 -4.54 18.21 19.10
CA ARG A 173 -4.02 18.65 17.81
C ARG A 173 -3.05 19.84 17.98
N ARG A 174 -1.83 19.68 17.46
CA ARG A 174 -0.76 20.71 17.52
C ARG A 174 -0.89 21.68 16.35
N TRP A 175 -0.96 21.14 15.13
CA TRP A 175 -1.07 21.93 13.91
C TRP A 175 -1.77 21.15 12.79
N THR A 176 -2.10 21.87 11.74
CA THR A 176 -2.68 21.32 10.50
C THR A 176 -2.07 22.04 9.31
N PHE A 177 -1.66 21.29 8.32
CA PHE A 177 -1.27 21.76 6.99
C PHE A 177 -2.32 21.27 5.99
N GLN A 178 -2.75 22.11 5.06
CA GLN A 178 -3.75 21.77 4.07
C GLN A 178 -3.32 22.19 2.67
N ARG A 179 -3.61 21.31 1.71
CA ARG A 179 -3.38 21.51 0.29
C ARG A 179 -4.65 21.12 -0.46
N GLN A 180 -4.96 21.82 -1.57
CA GLN A 180 -6.07 21.39 -2.44
C GLN A 180 -5.73 20.06 -3.12
N ASN A 181 -6.71 19.17 -3.22
CA ASN A 181 -6.61 17.95 -4.01
C ASN A 181 -6.69 18.27 -5.52
N PRO A 182 -5.94 17.55 -6.38
CA PRO A 182 -6.30 17.40 -7.78
C PRO A 182 -7.71 16.79 -7.93
N PRO A 183 -8.35 16.93 -9.09
CA PRO A 183 -9.68 16.37 -9.34
C PRO A 183 -9.78 14.86 -9.13
N LEU A 184 -8.72 14.13 -9.47
CA LEU A 184 -8.59 12.69 -9.24
C LEU A 184 -7.31 12.40 -8.45
N VAL A 185 -7.42 11.53 -7.45
CA VAL A 185 -6.32 11.07 -6.62
C VAL A 185 -6.40 9.57 -6.41
N LEU A 186 -5.26 8.92 -6.28
CA LEU A 186 -5.21 7.52 -5.90
C LEU A 186 -5.51 7.38 -4.41
N ARG A 187 -6.33 6.39 -4.08
CA ARG A 187 -6.53 5.97 -2.70
C ARG A 187 -5.42 5.00 -2.31
N GLN A 188 -4.30 5.56 -1.89
CA GLN A 188 -3.13 4.79 -1.45
C GLN A 188 -2.76 5.14 -0.02
N THR A 189 -2.38 4.11 0.72
CA THR A 189 -1.81 4.27 2.06
C THR A 189 -0.31 4.49 1.97
N SER A 190 0.17 5.39 2.80
CA SER A 190 1.59 5.69 2.96
C SER A 190 1.88 5.99 4.42
N LEU A 191 3.13 6.04 4.79
CA LEU A 191 3.60 6.62 6.06
C LEU A 191 4.13 8.03 5.80
N ILE A 192 4.13 8.86 6.83
CA ILE A 192 4.83 10.13 6.85
C ILE A 192 6.18 9.89 7.49
N ALA A 193 7.27 10.12 6.76
CA ALA A 193 8.61 10.01 7.32
C ALA A 193 8.90 11.21 8.21
N MET A 194 9.63 10.99 9.31
CA MET A 194 9.98 12.05 10.26
C MET A 194 11.46 11.99 10.61
N ASP A 195 12.06 13.15 10.82
CA ASP A 195 13.32 13.34 11.53
C ASP A 195 13.12 14.33 12.69
N THR A 196 14.20 14.76 13.34
CA THR A 196 14.15 15.62 14.53
C THR A 196 13.52 17.01 14.30
N GLY A 197 13.35 17.45 13.06
CA GLY A 197 12.82 18.79 12.75
C GLY A 197 11.73 18.81 11.68
N SER A 198 11.62 17.73 10.92
CA SER A 198 10.79 17.72 9.71
C SER A 198 9.92 16.46 9.57
N ALA A 199 8.74 16.65 9.00
CA ALA A 199 7.90 15.61 8.46
C ALA A 199 7.93 15.64 6.92
N TYR A 200 8.10 14.49 6.29
CA TYR A 200 8.15 14.36 4.83
C TYR A 200 6.92 13.63 4.34
N VAL A 201 6.13 14.31 3.54
CA VAL A 201 4.80 13.84 3.14
C VAL A 201 4.70 13.73 1.63
N GLY A 202 4.38 12.53 1.16
CA GLY A 202 3.98 12.32 -0.24
C GLY A 202 2.53 12.79 -0.45
N LEU A 203 2.34 13.66 -1.42
CA LEU A 203 1.05 14.24 -1.76
C LEU A 203 0.61 13.86 -3.18
N PRO A 204 -0.70 13.98 -3.47
CA PRO A 204 -1.21 13.89 -4.82
C PRO A 204 -0.55 14.89 -5.78
N GLY A 205 -0.58 14.55 -7.08
CA GLY A 205 0.04 15.37 -8.12
C GLY A 205 1.56 15.33 -8.12
N GLY A 206 2.17 14.26 -7.59
CA GLY A 206 3.60 14.00 -7.61
C GLY A 206 4.43 14.92 -6.72
N ARG A 207 3.84 15.44 -5.64
CA ARG A 207 4.50 16.39 -4.73
C ARG A 207 5.04 15.68 -3.50
N LEU A 208 6.26 16.03 -3.14
CA LEU A 208 6.88 15.69 -1.87
C LEU A 208 7.11 16.99 -1.10
N VAL A 209 6.58 17.09 0.12
CA VAL A 209 6.73 18.27 0.97
C VAL A 209 7.47 17.94 2.25
N SER A 210 8.26 18.90 2.72
CA SER A 210 8.83 18.89 4.07
C SER A 210 8.13 19.93 4.91
N LEU A 211 7.61 19.51 6.07
CA LEU A 211 6.89 20.35 7.02
C LEU A 211 7.66 20.39 8.34
N SER A 212 7.67 21.55 9.00
CA SER A 212 8.15 21.68 10.38
C SER A 212 7.37 20.77 11.32
N LEU A 213 8.01 19.91 12.08
CA LEU A 213 7.34 19.11 13.12
C LEU A 213 6.73 19.97 14.22
N GLU A 214 7.30 21.11 14.51
CA GLU A 214 6.85 22.00 15.56
C GLU A 214 5.58 22.75 15.19
N THR A 215 5.52 23.29 13.96
CA THR A 215 4.51 24.27 13.54
C THR A 215 3.65 23.84 12.36
N GLY A 216 4.04 22.80 11.61
CA GLY A 216 3.41 22.42 10.35
C GLY A 216 3.72 23.36 9.18
N ALA A 217 4.56 24.37 9.37
CA ALA A 217 4.99 25.26 8.28
C ALA A 217 5.80 24.49 7.23
N MET A 218 5.58 24.80 5.96
CA MET A 218 6.29 24.14 4.87
C MET A 218 7.72 24.69 4.77
N HIS A 219 8.70 23.80 4.89
CA HIS A 219 10.11 24.12 4.65
C HIS A 219 10.42 24.18 3.16
N TRP A 220 9.98 23.15 2.42
CA TRP A 220 10.15 23.06 0.97
C TRP A 220 9.10 22.13 0.34
N GLU A 221 8.95 22.27 -0.98
CA GLU A 221 8.17 21.37 -1.83
C GLU A 221 9.02 20.98 -3.04
N ALA A 222 9.02 19.70 -3.38
CA ALA A 222 9.69 19.17 -4.56
C ALA A 222 8.69 18.42 -5.45
N ALA A 223 8.89 18.52 -6.77
CA ALA A 223 8.16 17.71 -7.73
C ALA A 223 8.93 16.40 -7.97
N VAL A 224 8.42 15.28 -7.47
CA VAL A 224 8.91 13.94 -7.81
C VAL A 224 8.52 13.65 -9.26
N ALA A 225 7.27 13.95 -9.63
CA ALA A 225 6.75 13.88 -10.98
C ALA A 225 5.90 15.12 -11.30
N ILE A 226 5.73 15.38 -12.57
CA ILE A 226 4.84 16.43 -13.07
C ILE A 226 3.71 15.73 -13.83
N PRO A 227 2.42 15.92 -13.44
CA PRO A 227 1.28 15.38 -14.15
C PRO A 227 1.32 15.68 -15.63
N ARG A 228 1.14 14.66 -16.48
CA ARG A 228 1.17 14.80 -17.94
C ARG A 228 -0.02 14.00 -18.52
N GLY A 229 -0.66 14.53 -19.54
CA GLY A 229 -1.75 13.86 -20.23
C GLY A 229 -2.83 14.81 -20.70
N SER A 230 -3.73 14.31 -21.53
CA SER A 230 -4.83 15.05 -22.15
C SER A 230 -6.11 15.02 -21.31
N ASN A 231 -6.22 14.07 -20.38
CA ASN A 231 -7.35 13.91 -19.49
C ASN A 231 -6.92 13.71 -18.02
N GLU A 232 -7.87 13.77 -17.09
CA GLU A 232 -7.58 13.71 -15.65
C GLU A 232 -6.99 12.36 -15.21
N ILE A 233 -7.35 11.25 -15.86
CA ILE A 233 -6.81 9.91 -15.54
C ILE A 233 -5.33 9.83 -15.92
N GLU A 234 -4.95 10.37 -17.07
CA GLU A 234 -3.55 10.43 -17.50
C GLU A 234 -2.69 11.36 -16.65
N ARG A 235 -3.33 12.33 -15.98
CA ARG A 235 -2.67 13.28 -15.10
C ARG A 235 -2.48 12.80 -13.67
N ILE A 236 -2.96 11.61 -13.31
CA ILE A 236 -2.69 11.06 -11.98
C ILE A 236 -1.17 10.77 -11.89
N ALA A 237 -0.48 11.47 -11.01
CA ALA A 237 0.95 11.31 -10.79
C ALA A 237 1.26 11.35 -9.29
N ASP A 238 0.49 10.60 -8.50
CA ASP A 238 0.54 10.66 -7.04
C ASP A 238 1.79 9.98 -6.49
N VAL A 239 2.34 10.54 -5.41
CA VAL A 239 3.37 9.83 -4.63
C VAL A 239 2.75 8.62 -3.98
N VAL A 240 3.31 7.45 -4.25
CA VAL A 240 2.82 6.15 -3.79
C VAL A 240 3.80 5.49 -2.84
N GLY A 241 3.28 4.67 -1.93
CA GLY A 241 4.07 4.12 -0.84
C GLY A 241 4.57 5.23 0.09
N SER A 242 5.48 4.88 0.98
CA SER A 242 6.05 5.81 1.94
C SER A 242 7.30 6.49 1.38
N PRO A 243 7.43 7.84 1.46
CA PRO A 243 8.73 8.45 1.31
C PRO A 243 9.68 7.91 2.37
N LEU A 244 10.89 7.55 1.97
CA LEU A 244 11.87 6.95 2.87
C LEU A 244 13.09 7.83 3.05
N LEU A 245 13.39 8.13 4.30
CA LEU A 245 14.55 8.92 4.71
C LEU A 245 15.75 8.00 5.01
N SER A 246 16.90 8.34 4.44
CA SER A 246 18.18 7.67 4.73
C SER A 246 19.30 8.69 4.80
N GLY A 247 19.77 8.97 6.00
CA GLY A 247 20.74 10.04 6.25
C GLY A 247 20.19 11.40 5.81
N ARG A 248 20.83 12.02 4.82
CA ARG A 248 20.44 13.34 4.27
C ARG A 248 19.63 13.25 2.99
N GLU A 249 19.13 12.09 2.65
CA GLU A 249 18.31 11.88 1.45
C GLU A 249 16.93 11.39 1.79
N ILE A 250 15.92 11.93 1.09
CA ILE A 250 14.55 11.45 1.08
C ILE A 250 14.22 10.94 -0.33
N CYS A 251 13.78 9.71 -0.44
CA CYS A 251 13.42 9.11 -1.72
C CYS A 251 11.91 8.83 -1.80
N ALA A 252 11.33 9.00 -2.97
CA ALA A 252 9.91 8.77 -3.22
C ALA A 252 9.70 8.24 -4.64
N ALA A 253 8.63 7.46 -4.81
CA ALA A 253 8.16 6.95 -6.09
C ALA A 253 6.75 7.49 -6.38
N THR A 254 6.41 7.59 -7.66
CA THR A 254 5.09 8.04 -8.09
C THR A 254 4.44 7.02 -9.03
N PHE A 255 3.12 6.98 -8.98
CA PHE A 255 2.31 6.37 -10.02
C PHE A 255 2.32 7.28 -11.27
N GLN A 256 2.40 6.70 -12.46
CA GLN A 256 2.49 7.39 -13.77
C GLN A 256 3.55 8.50 -13.80
N GLY A 257 4.71 8.27 -13.19
CA GLY A 257 5.69 9.31 -13.10
C GLY A 257 7.13 8.81 -12.93
N ARG A 258 7.73 9.12 -11.80
CA ARG A 258 9.17 8.97 -11.55
C ARG A 258 9.45 8.37 -10.19
N VAL A 259 10.63 7.79 -10.06
CA VAL A 259 11.30 7.56 -8.77
C VAL A 259 12.45 8.55 -8.65
N GLY A 260 12.66 9.12 -7.48
CA GLY A 260 13.75 10.06 -7.27
C GLY A 260 14.15 10.21 -5.81
N CYS A 261 15.40 10.61 -5.60
CA CYS A 261 15.95 10.96 -4.29
C CYS A 261 16.31 12.43 -4.26
N PHE A 262 16.04 13.07 -3.14
CA PHE A 262 16.16 14.50 -2.92
C PHE A 262 17.00 14.76 -1.67
N ASP A 263 17.65 15.90 -1.60
CA ASP A 263 18.28 16.37 -0.37
C ASP A 263 17.18 16.69 0.65
N ALA A 264 17.22 16.06 1.79
CA ALA A 264 16.17 16.17 2.80
C ALA A 264 16.02 17.58 3.39
N SER A 265 17.11 18.37 3.41
CA SER A 265 17.09 19.72 3.96
C SER A 265 16.58 20.79 2.98
N THR A 266 16.75 20.56 1.67
CA THR A 266 16.48 21.58 0.65
C THR A 266 15.44 21.19 -0.38
N GLY A 267 15.06 19.89 -0.47
CA GLY A 267 14.19 19.38 -1.52
C GLY A 267 14.83 19.33 -2.91
N ARG A 268 16.12 19.64 -3.05
CA ARG A 268 16.82 19.57 -4.34
C ARG A 268 16.94 18.12 -4.80
N ALA A 269 16.54 17.85 -6.04
CA ALA A 269 16.70 16.52 -6.61
C ALA A 269 18.20 16.18 -6.75
N ARG A 270 18.58 15.01 -6.24
CA ARG A 270 19.92 14.43 -6.45
C ARG A 270 19.93 13.61 -7.73
N TRP A 271 18.90 12.81 -7.92
CA TRP A 271 18.66 12.06 -9.14
C TRP A 271 17.17 11.72 -9.28
N ALA A 272 16.73 11.44 -10.50
CA ALA A 272 15.42 10.89 -10.77
C ALA A 272 15.44 9.99 -12.02
N ARG A 273 14.54 9.02 -12.09
CA ARG A 273 14.35 8.10 -13.21
C ARG A 273 12.88 8.04 -13.58
N ASP A 274 12.58 8.01 -14.87
CA ASP A 274 11.22 7.77 -15.36
C ASP A 274 10.87 6.31 -15.09
N LEU A 275 9.99 6.09 -14.12
CA LEU A 275 9.52 4.79 -13.67
C LEU A 275 8.24 4.98 -12.86
N SER A 276 7.16 4.39 -13.34
CA SER A 276 5.88 4.37 -12.62
C SER A 276 5.85 3.19 -11.67
N SER A 277 5.65 3.46 -10.38
CA SER A 277 5.50 2.41 -9.36
C SER A 277 4.06 2.38 -8.85
N PRO A 278 3.48 1.19 -8.64
CA PRO A 278 2.17 1.06 -8.01
C PRO A 278 2.22 1.03 -6.48
N SER A 279 3.36 0.74 -5.86
CA SER A 279 3.46 0.38 -4.44
C SER A 279 4.55 1.11 -3.65
N GLY A 280 5.42 1.85 -4.33
CA GLY A 280 6.50 2.59 -3.67
C GLY A 280 7.86 1.91 -3.80
N LEU A 281 8.74 2.15 -2.84
CA LEU A 281 10.14 1.72 -2.87
C LEU A 281 10.59 1.26 -1.48
N ASP A 282 11.75 0.59 -1.43
CA ASP A 282 12.57 0.46 -0.23
C ASP A 282 14.03 0.83 -0.52
N LEU A 283 14.76 1.24 0.49
CA LEU A 283 16.15 1.67 0.35
C LEU A 283 16.98 1.43 1.59
N ASP A 284 18.28 1.27 1.37
CA ASP A 284 19.28 1.27 2.43
C ASP A 284 20.53 2.09 2.05
N ALA A 285 21.66 1.83 2.68
CA ALA A 285 22.91 2.56 2.42
C ALA A 285 23.46 2.34 0.99
N SER A 286 23.07 1.29 0.27
CA SER A 286 23.64 0.90 -1.03
C SER A 286 22.66 0.92 -2.19
N LEU A 287 21.40 0.52 -1.96
CA LEU A 287 20.40 0.33 -3.01
C LEU A 287 19.13 1.14 -2.77
N VAL A 288 18.44 1.42 -3.86
CA VAL A 288 17.03 1.81 -3.92
C VAL A 288 16.33 0.80 -4.82
N VAL A 289 15.33 0.08 -4.30
CA VAL A 289 14.60 -0.96 -5.03
C VAL A 289 13.15 -0.54 -5.23
N VAL A 290 12.65 -0.69 -6.46
CA VAL A 290 11.32 -0.21 -6.87
C VAL A 290 10.68 -1.22 -7.81
N PRO A 291 9.49 -1.75 -7.53
CA PRO A 291 8.69 -2.47 -8.51
C PRO A 291 7.95 -1.48 -9.41
N ASP A 292 7.89 -1.77 -10.71
CA ASP A 292 7.10 -0.98 -11.64
C ASP A 292 5.68 -1.56 -11.86
N GLU A 293 4.83 -0.83 -12.59
CA GLU A 293 3.44 -1.23 -12.89
C GLU A 293 3.34 -2.55 -13.67
N ARG A 294 4.38 -2.91 -14.41
CA ARG A 294 4.42 -4.16 -15.17
C ARG A 294 4.78 -5.35 -14.28
N GLY A 295 5.35 -5.07 -13.10
CA GLY A 295 5.89 -6.06 -12.16
C GLY A 295 7.36 -6.36 -12.41
N ASP A 296 8.08 -5.52 -13.16
CA ASP A 296 9.53 -5.56 -13.18
C ASP A 296 10.07 -4.91 -11.89
N VAL A 297 11.09 -5.48 -11.31
CA VAL A 297 11.75 -4.94 -10.11
C VAL A 297 13.07 -4.32 -10.53
N HIS A 298 13.26 -3.05 -10.19
CA HIS A 298 14.45 -2.27 -10.53
C HIS A 298 15.27 -1.99 -9.29
N ALA A 299 16.57 -2.21 -9.36
CA ALA A 299 17.51 -1.77 -8.33
C ALA A 299 18.41 -0.67 -8.90
N PHE A 300 18.52 0.39 -8.14
CA PHE A 300 19.40 1.52 -8.41
C PHE A 300 20.42 1.67 -7.29
N SER A 301 21.61 2.14 -7.62
CA SER A 301 22.58 2.62 -6.63
C SER A 301 22.08 3.90 -5.95
N ARG A 302 22.72 4.34 -4.89
CA ARG A 302 22.41 5.62 -4.24
C ARG A 302 22.63 6.85 -5.14
N SER A 303 23.41 6.72 -6.21
CA SER A 303 23.57 7.77 -7.24
C SER A 303 22.54 7.68 -8.37
N GLY A 304 21.62 6.72 -8.33
CA GLY A 304 20.59 6.52 -9.35
C GLY A 304 21.07 5.76 -10.58
N ALA A 305 22.26 5.14 -10.56
CA ALA A 305 22.69 4.22 -11.62
C ALA A 305 21.93 2.90 -11.51
N SER A 306 21.49 2.32 -12.63
CA SER A 306 20.89 1.01 -12.66
C SER A 306 21.89 -0.06 -12.26
N VAL A 307 21.53 -0.92 -11.30
CA VAL A 307 22.33 -2.06 -10.85
C VAL A 307 21.83 -3.34 -11.49
N TRP A 308 20.57 -3.65 -11.33
CA TRP A 308 19.92 -4.79 -11.98
C TRP A 308 18.43 -4.56 -12.19
N ARG A 309 17.81 -5.41 -13.03
CA ARG A 309 16.38 -5.46 -13.28
C ARG A 309 15.92 -6.91 -13.36
N GLN A 310 14.85 -7.24 -12.65
CA GLN A 310 14.17 -8.53 -12.67
C GLN A 310 12.80 -8.42 -13.35
N ASP A 311 12.58 -9.14 -14.45
CA ASP A 311 11.37 -9.04 -15.30
C ASP A 311 10.46 -10.28 -15.27
N LYS A 312 10.75 -11.26 -14.41
CA LYS A 312 10.01 -12.53 -14.35
C LYS A 312 8.79 -12.50 -13.41
N LEU A 313 8.54 -11.37 -12.73
CA LEU A 313 7.41 -11.20 -11.81
C LEU A 313 6.29 -10.33 -12.41
N ARG A 314 6.23 -10.22 -13.72
CA ARG A 314 5.25 -9.39 -14.42
C ARG A 314 3.80 -9.79 -14.11
N ARG A 315 2.93 -8.76 -14.01
CA ARG A 315 1.49 -8.85 -13.79
C ARG A 315 1.07 -9.44 -12.45
N ARG A 316 2.00 -9.56 -11.48
CA ARG A 316 1.72 -10.16 -10.18
C ARG A 316 1.22 -9.19 -9.12
N GLY A 317 1.17 -7.88 -9.41
CA GLY A 317 0.72 -6.88 -8.43
C GLY A 317 1.60 -6.88 -7.19
N LEU A 318 2.88 -6.53 -7.41
CA LEU A 318 3.88 -6.55 -6.34
C LEU A 318 3.61 -5.44 -5.31
N ALA A 319 3.68 -5.79 -4.03
CA ALA A 319 3.77 -4.83 -2.93
C ALA A 319 5.13 -4.11 -2.93
N ALA A 320 5.27 -3.09 -2.09
CA ALA A 320 6.58 -2.47 -1.86
C ALA A 320 7.61 -3.51 -1.39
N PRO A 321 8.86 -3.38 -1.82
CA PRO A 321 9.92 -4.31 -1.43
C PRO A 321 10.32 -4.14 0.04
N LEU A 322 11.03 -5.13 0.56
CA LEU A 322 11.77 -5.05 1.81
C LEU A 322 13.22 -5.50 1.56
N LEU A 323 14.16 -4.59 1.77
CA LEU A 323 15.58 -4.92 1.69
C LEU A 323 16.03 -5.62 2.97
N MET A 324 16.53 -6.85 2.80
CA MET A 324 17.20 -7.65 3.83
C MET A 324 18.69 -7.70 3.51
N PRO A 325 19.56 -8.14 4.42
CA PRO A 325 21.03 -8.13 4.18
C PRO A 325 21.48 -8.84 2.89
N ARG A 326 20.84 -9.92 2.52
CA ARG A 326 21.18 -10.73 1.32
C ARG A 326 20.10 -10.76 0.25
N PHE A 327 18.86 -10.43 0.59
CA PHE A 327 17.71 -10.60 -0.27
C PHE A 327 16.81 -9.36 -0.27
N VAL A 328 16.01 -9.24 -1.32
CA VAL A 328 14.89 -8.32 -1.42
C VAL A 328 13.61 -9.14 -1.38
N LEU A 329 12.74 -8.90 -0.42
CA LEU A 329 11.46 -9.59 -0.29
C LEU A 329 10.34 -8.76 -0.91
N LEU A 330 9.48 -9.40 -1.72
CA LEU A 330 8.29 -8.78 -2.31
C LEU A 330 7.10 -9.73 -2.18
N GLY A 331 6.02 -9.22 -1.61
CA GLY A 331 4.72 -9.90 -1.65
C GLY A 331 4.01 -9.67 -2.98
N ASP A 332 3.13 -10.61 -3.38
CA ASP A 332 2.32 -10.44 -4.59
C ASP A 332 0.81 -10.59 -4.32
N SER A 333 0.01 -10.32 -5.34
CA SER A 333 -1.46 -10.37 -5.27
C SER A 333 -2.03 -11.78 -5.11
N THR A 334 -1.21 -12.83 -5.18
CA THR A 334 -1.61 -14.24 -5.01
C THR A 334 -1.14 -14.82 -3.67
N GLY A 335 -0.58 -13.98 -2.79
CA GLY A 335 -0.07 -14.41 -1.48
C GLY A 335 1.28 -15.11 -1.52
N LEU A 336 2.01 -14.97 -2.62
CA LEU A 336 3.40 -15.42 -2.68
C LEU A 336 4.34 -14.33 -2.19
N VAL A 337 5.42 -14.74 -1.51
CA VAL A 337 6.56 -13.86 -1.21
C VAL A 337 7.75 -14.35 -2.01
N HIS A 338 8.29 -13.46 -2.83
CA HIS A 338 9.47 -13.69 -3.65
C HIS A 338 10.71 -13.14 -2.95
N GLY A 339 11.76 -13.93 -2.83
CA GLY A 339 13.09 -13.50 -2.40
C GLY A 339 14.00 -13.35 -3.60
N LEU A 340 14.44 -12.13 -3.89
CA LEU A 340 15.42 -11.85 -4.94
C LEU A 340 16.79 -11.69 -4.32
N ALA A 341 17.81 -12.28 -4.94
CA ALA A 341 19.19 -12.04 -4.54
C ALA A 341 19.53 -10.56 -4.70
N ARG A 342 20.19 -9.99 -3.71
CA ARG A 342 20.43 -8.54 -3.64
C ARG A 342 21.41 -8.05 -4.70
N ASP A 343 22.36 -8.90 -5.11
CA ASP A 343 23.46 -8.52 -5.98
C ASP A 343 23.07 -8.45 -7.46
N ASP A 344 22.17 -9.33 -7.92
CA ASP A 344 21.82 -9.49 -9.33
C ASP A 344 20.30 -9.55 -9.60
N GLY A 345 19.46 -9.58 -8.55
CA GLY A 345 18.00 -9.68 -8.67
C GLY A 345 17.51 -11.08 -9.05
N ALA A 346 18.34 -12.12 -9.04
CA ALA A 346 17.91 -13.48 -9.32
C ALA A 346 16.87 -13.96 -8.30
N ILE A 347 15.85 -14.72 -8.77
CA ILE A 347 14.83 -15.30 -7.87
C ILE A 347 15.47 -16.45 -7.10
N ALA A 348 15.73 -16.22 -5.82
CA ALA A 348 16.39 -17.18 -4.94
C ALA A 348 15.43 -17.90 -3.98
N ALA A 349 14.25 -17.34 -3.73
CA ALA A 349 13.26 -17.92 -2.84
C ALA A 349 11.82 -17.64 -3.29
N ARG A 350 10.92 -18.52 -2.90
CA ARG A 350 9.48 -18.35 -3.03
C ARG A 350 8.78 -19.05 -1.87
N LEU A 351 7.97 -18.29 -1.14
CA LEU A 351 7.21 -18.76 0.01
C LEU A 351 5.72 -18.51 -0.22
N THR A 352 4.90 -19.45 0.21
CA THR A 352 3.43 -19.33 0.19
C THR A 352 2.91 -18.88 1.54
N THR A 353 1.89 -18.01 1.50
CA THR A 353 1.08 -17.64 2.67
C THR A 353 -0.30 -18.32 2.59
N ASP A 354 -1.36 -17.66 3.01
CA ASP A 354 -2.75 -18.14 2.92
C ASP A 354 -3.39 -17.99 1.53
N GLY A 355 -2.63 -17.54 0.53
CA GLY A 355 -3.11 -17.33 -0.84
C GLY A 355 -3.85 -16.00 -1.05
N SER A 356 -4.06 -15.21 -0.01
CA SER A 356 -4.63 -13.87 -0.14
C SER A 356 -3.54 -12.82 -0.42
N ALA A 357 -3.93 -11.73 -1.10
CA ALA A 357 -2.99 -10.72 -1.57
C ALA A 357 -2.14 -10.11 -0.44
N ILE A 358 -0.88 -9.88 -0.71
CA ILE A 358 0.01 -9.07 0.12
C ILE A 358 0.08 -7.69 -0.53
N VAL A 359 -0.51 -6.70 0.11
CA VAL A 359 -0.63 -5.33 -0.43
C VAL A 359 0.15 -4.31 0.39
N ALA A 360 0.39 -4.60 1.67
CA ALA A 360 1.18 -3.75 2.55
C ALA A 360 2.69 -3.99 2.35
N SER A 361 3.48 -2.99 2.67
CA SER A 361 4.95 -3.13 2.72
C SER A 361 5.33 -4.13 3.80
N PRO A 362 6.19 -5.12 3.50
CA PRO A 362 6.78 -5.95 4.52
C PRO A 362 7.63 -5.13 5.49
N VAL A 363 7.85 -5.64 6.71
CA VAL A 363 8.73 -4.99 7.70
C VAL A 363 9.79 -5.96 8.21
N ALA A 364 10.98 -5.47 8.48
CA ALA A 364 12.05 -6.27 9.08
C ALA A 364 11.87 -6.35 10.60
N ALA A 365 11.93 -7.55 11.16
CA ALA A 365 11.78 -7.79 12.58
C ALA A 365 12.62 -9.01 13.02
N SER A 366 13.53 -8.84 13.96
CA SER A 366 14.38 -9.93 14.52
C SER A 366 15.07 -10.78 13.44
N GLY A 367 15.56 -10.16 12.37
CA GLY A 367 16.19 -10.84 11.24
C GLY A 367 15.24 -11.54 10.28
N LEU A 368 13.93 -11.42 10.48
CA LEU A 368 12.86 -11.96 9.64
C LEU A 368 12.19 -10.85 8.85
N GLY A 369 11.66 -11.17 7.67
CA GLY A 369 10.72 -10.31 6.96
C GLY A 369 9.29 -10.65 7.37
N VAL A 370 8.51 -9.69 7.87
CA VAL A 370 7.12 -9.92 8.27
C VAL A 370 6.19 -9.28 7.26
N VAL A 371 5.23 -10.07 6.77
CA VAL A 371 4.16 -9.63 5.87
C VAL A 371 2.80 -9.79 6.54
N GLN A 372 1.86 -8.92 6.18
CA GLN A 372 0.45 -9.08 6.51
C GLN A 372 -0.34 -9.30 5.22
N THR A 373 -1.16 -10.36 5.19
CA THR A 373 -2.01 -10.66 4.05
C THR A 373 -3.33 -9.88 4.10
N SER A 374 -4.04 -9.77 3.01
CA SER A 374 -5.35 -9.11 2.97
C SER A 374 -6.42 -9.85 3.77
N ALA A 375 -6.27 -11.17 3.98
CA ALA A 375 -7.08 -11.94 4.92
C ALA A 375 -6.72 -11.66 6.39
N GLY A 376 -5.64 -10.92 6.65
CA GLY A 376 -5.23 -10.43 7.96
C GLY A 376 -4.05 -11.16 8.57
N ALA A 377 -3.75 -12.37 8.17
CA ALA A 377 -2.71 -13.18 8.79
C ALA A 377 -1.31 -12.55 8.64
N LEU A 378 -0.52 -12.65 9.71
CA LEU A 378 0.90 -12.31 9.71
C LEU A 378 1.74 -13.55 9.41
N TYR A 379 2.77 -13.38 8.62
CA TYR A 379 3.79 -14.40 8.36
C TYR A 379 5.17 -13.80 8.54
N ALA A 380 6.00 -14.45 9.38
CA ALA A 380 7.42 -14.10 9.50
C ALA A 380 8.25 -15.08 8.70
N LEU A 381 9.09 -14.57 7.85
CA LEU A 381 9.79 -15.28 6.79
C LEU A 381 11.30 -15.15 7.00
N GLY A 382 11.99 -16.26 7.12
CA GLY A 382 13.45 -16.32 7.09
C GLY A 382 13.91 -16.69 5.69
N VAL A 383 14.93 -16.01 5.19
CA VAL A 383 15.63 -16.32 3.93
C VAL A 383 17.11 -16.15 4.19
N ASP A 384 17.87 -17.28 4.14
CA ASP A 384 19.29 -17.35 4.51
C ASP A 384 20.18 -17.80 3.33
#